data_570b0d3d3e2b0a82697de3c53eeea53c
#
_entry.id   570b0d3d3e2b0a82697de3c53eeea53c
#
_cell.length_a   1.000
_cell.length_b   1.000
_cell.length_c   1.000
_cell.angle_alpha   90.00
_cell.angle_beta   90.00
_cell.angle_gamma   90.00
#
_symmetry.space_group_name_H-M   'P 1'
#
loop_
_entity.id
_entity.type
_entity.pdbx_description
1 polymer ?
#
loop_
_entity_poly.entity_id
_entity_poly.type
_entity_poly.pdbx_seq_one_letter_code
_entity_poly.pdbx_strand_id
1 'polypeptide(L)'
;MSTHILPEAFTQPQPCSQPPKEVHLVTPSERQVPYSGHVKPFIMVTTRPEHEAARDEYESFLTQSGLSRNELQHIALEEVDFFGSFTAADVSGVLIGASPYNADTPTAEKTRSQLHVEDQVRELLAVILKEGIPLLATGVVLQVLAAYLGTGTREEFGEELGAVDLFLTAEGREDPVLAGLPQAVTVFAGHYEGVGEVPAHATLLASSPDCPVQMLRVGRNVYACQFNPELDAARFEQRVNIYDEAGYGDPDMSEDILSHARSSEVHDAGQIIRNFVSHFSRT
;
A
#
# COMPACT_ATOMS: atom_id res chain seq x y z
N MET A 1 -2.84 18.30 -28.95
CA MET A 1 -1.73 18.32 -28.03
C MET A 1 -2.27 19.00 -26.77
N SER A 2 -2.93 18.25 -25.91
CA SER A 2 -3.35 18.71 -24.58
C SER A 2 -2.21 18.36 -23.63
N THR A 3 -1.53 19.35 -23.13
CA THR A 3 -0.62 19.23 -22.00
C THR A 3 -1.50 19.03 -20.77
N HIS A 4 -1.62 17.78 -20.30
CA HIS A 4 -2.13 17.49 -18.97
C HIS A 4 -1.11 18.08 -17.98
N ILE A 5 -1.43 19.22 -17.43
CA ILE A 5 -0.74 19.80 -16.29
C ILE A 5 -1.32 19.08 -15.09
N LEU A 6 -0.59 18.11 -14.54
CA LEU A 6 -0.89 17.60 -13.21
C LEU A 6 -0.85 18.79 -12.23
N PRO A 7 -1.82 18.93 -11.34
CA PRO A 7 -1.80 20.02 -10.37
C PRO A 7 -0.54 19.95 -9.52
N GLU A 8 0.12 21.09 -9.31
CA GLU A 8 1.28 21.25 -8.42
C GLU A 8 0.97 20.95 -6.94
N ALA A 9 -0.20 20.34 -6.65
CA ALA A 9 -0.77 20.19 -5.31
C ALA A 9 -0.03 19.21 -4.40
N PHE A 10 0.86 18.38 -4.91
CA PHE A 10 1.71 17.55 -4.08
C PHE A 10 3.13 18.13 -4.01
N THR A 11 3.31 19.19 -3.24
CA THR A 11 4.64 19.60 -2.84
C THR A 11 5.23 18.53 -1.92
N GLN A 12 6.44 18.10 -2.21
CA GLN A 12 7.18 17.15 -1.36
C GLN A 12 7.29 17.66 0.08
N PRO A 13 7.25 16.77 1.08
CA PRO A 13 7.33 17.16 2.47
C PRO A 13 8.58 17.94 2.77
N GLN A 14 8.43 19.04 3.51
CA GLN A 14 9.56 19.77 4.08
C GLN A 14 10.30 18.85 5.06
N PRO A 15 11.63 18.81 5.08
CA PRO A 15 12.37 17.92 5.94
C PRO A 15 12.02 18.20 7.42
N CYS A 16 11.55 17.16 8.10
CA CYS A 16 11.30 17.21 9.54
C CYS A 16 12.62 17.54 10.28
N SER A 17 12.64 18.62 11.05
CA SER A 17 13.83 19.17 11.70
C SER A 17 14.20 18.50 13.02
N GLN A 18 13.53 17.42 13.43
CA GLN A 18 13.84 16.70 14.66
C GLN A 18 14.40 15.31 14.40
N PRO A 19 15.53 14.94 15.03
CA PRO A 19 16.02 13.57 14.96
C PRO A 19 15.02 12.63 15.66
N PRO A 20 14.87 11.37 15.19
CA PRO A 20 14.01 10.40 15.83
C PRO A 20 14.40 10.25 17.31
N LYS A 21 13.40 10.25 18.21
CA LYS A 21 13.61 9.95 19.62
C LYS A 21 14.03 8.50 19.75
N GLU A 22 15.08 8.22 20.52
CA GLU A 22 15.44 6.86 20.91
C GLU A 22 14.22 6.19 21.54
N VAL A 23 13.64 5.24 20.82
CA VAL A 23 12.57 4.39 21.32
C VAL A 23 13.23 3.19 21.98
N HIS A 24 13.01 3.02 23.28
CA HIS A 24 13.40 1.79 23.96
C HIS A 24 12.67 0.62 23.34
N LEU A 25 13.40 -0.22 22.61
CA LEU A 25 12.91 -1.48 22.08
C LEU A 25 12.44 -2.35 23.23
N VAL A 26 11.16 -2.64 23.30
CA VAL A 26 10.62 -3.72 24.11
C VAL A 26 11.18 -5.00 23.52
N THR A 27 12.07 -5.67 24.27
CA THR A 27 12.71 -6.91 23.82
C THR A 27 11.65 -7.99 23.54
N PRO A 28 11.89 -8.94 22.62
CA PRO A 28 10.94 -10.00 22.26
C PRO A 28 10.43 -10.84 23.46
N SER A 29 11.13 -10.81 24.59
CA SER A 29 10.76 -11.55 25.80
C SER A 29 9.57 -10.95 26.57
N GLU A 30 9.16 -9.71 26.33
CA GLU A 30 8.07 -9.06 27.08
C GLU A 30 6.70 -9.12 26.37
N ARG A 31 6.62 -9.63 25.15
CA ARG A 31 5.37 -9.78 24.39
C ARG A 31 4.88 -11.23 24.24
N GLN A 32 5.27 -12.15 25.10
CA GLN A 32 4.63 -13.45 25.13
C GLN A 32 3.33 -13.39 25.95
N VAL A 33 2.28 -12.79 25.38
CA VAL A 33 0.93 -13.20 25.71
C VAL A 33 0.78 -14.59 25.07
N PRO A 34 0.42 -15.65 25.83
CA PRO A 34 0.26 -16.98 25.24
C PRO A 34 -0.81 -16.89 24.16
N TYR A 35 -0.41 -17.09 22.92
CA TYR A 35 -1.31 -17.16 21.76
C TYR A 35 -2.17 -18.41 21.92
N SER A 36 -3.41 -18.25 22.37
CA SER A 36 -4.35 -19.36 22.66
C SER A 36 -5.21 -19.76 21.45
N GLY A 37 -4.80 -19.41 20.23
CA GLY A 37 -5.56 -19.69 19.02
C GLY A 37 -4.65 -20.17 17.88
N HIS A 38 -5.10 -21.17 17.17
CA HIS A 38 -4.36 -21.93 16.17
C HIS A 38 -4.07 -21.18 14.85
N VAL A 39 -4.29 -19.86 14.73
CA VAL A 39 -4.06 -19.08 13.52
C VAL A 39 -2.85 -18.17 13.71
N LYS A 40 -1.88 -18.24 12.80
CA LYS A 40 -0.72 -17.33 12.79
C LYS A 40 -1.15 -15.92 12.39
N PRO A 41 -0.58 -14.86 13.01
CA PRO A 41 -0.95 -13.50 12.71
C PRO A 41 -0.55 -13.11 11.29
N PHE A 42 -1.23 -12.10 10.74
CA PHE A 42 -0.73 -11.26 9.67
C PHE A 42 0.06 -10.09 10.27
N ILE A 43 1.02 -9.59 9.52
CA ILE A 43 1.77 -8.37 9.86
C ILE A 43 1.33 -7.26 8.93
N MET A 44 0.84 -6.15 9.49
CA MET A 44 0.59 -4.91 8.76
C MET A 44 1.78 -3.97 8.93
N VAL A 45 2.42 -3.63 7.83
CA VAL A 45 3.55 -2.71 7.77
C VAL A 45 3.07 -1.39 7.18
N THR A 46 3.13 -0.31 7.96
CA THR A 46 2.87 1.04 7.47
C THR A 46 4.17 1.75 7.10
N THR A 47 4.13 2.53 6.03
CA THR A 47 5.29 3.21 5.43
C THR A 47 5.14 4.73 5.43
N ARG A 48 4.08 5.24 6.07
CA ARG A 48 3.75 6.68 6.10
C ARG A 48 4.52 7.40 7.19
N PRO A 49 5.13 8.58 6.90
CA PRO A 49 5.85 9.37 7.91
C PRO A 49 4.91 10.03 8.93
N GLU A 50 3.66 10.30 8.57
CA GLU A 50 2.68 10.89 9.47
C GLU A 50 2.06 9.79 10.35
N HIS A 51 2.32 9.85 11.65
CA HIS A 51 1.78 8.87 12.63
C HIS A 51 0.26 8.73 12.56
N GLU A 52 -0.46 9.82 12.31
CA GLU A 52 -1.91 9.79 12.21
C GLU A 52 -2.36 9.04 10.95
N ALA A 53 -1.73 9.30 9.79
CA ALA A 53 -2.00 8.60 8.56
C ALA A 53 -1.64 7.11 8.64
N ALA A 54 -0.51 6.77 9.28
CA ALA A 54 -0.11 5.38 9.51
C ALA A 54 -1.10 4.64 10.39
N ARG A 55 -1.58 5.29 11.46
CA ARG A 55 -2.60 4.71 12.34
C ARG A 55 -3.95 4.55 11.63
N ASP A 56 -4.41 5.55 10.88
CA ASP A 56 -5.64 5.48 10.10
C ASP A 56 -5.58 4.37 9.06
N GLU A 57 -4.45 4.21 8.37
CA GLU A 57 -4.23 3.12 7.43
C GLU A 57 -4.33 1.75 8.10
N TYR A 58 -3.67 1.55 9.24
CA TYR A 58 -3.79 0.31 10.02
C TYR A 58 -5.24 0.01 10.42
N GLU A 59 -6.00 1.01 10.92
CA GLU A 59 -7.40 0.85 11.28
C GLU A 59 -8.27 0.51 10.07
N SER A 60 -7.96 1.07 8.90
CA SER A 60 -8.64 0.78 7.65
C SER A 60 -8.41 -0.68 7.23
N PHE A 61 -7.16 -1.15 7.23
CA PHE A 61 -6.84 -2.56 6.96
C PHE A 61 -7.47 -3.51 7.98
N LEU A 62 -7.46 -3.15 9.27
CA LEU A 62 -8.09 -3.94 10.32
C LEU A 62 -9.60 -4.10 10.08
N THR A 63 -10.27 -3.00 9.72
CA THR A 63 -11.70 -2.98 9.41
C THR A 63 -12.00 -3.82 8.17
N GLN A 64 -11.26 -3.62 7.08
CA GLN A 64 -11.50 -4.31 5.83
C GLN A 64 -11.14 -5.80 5.89
N SER A 65 -10.13 -6.18 6.64
CA SER A 65 -9.74 -7.60 6.79
C SER A 65 -10.72 -8.40 7.67
N GLY A 66 -11.42 -7.74 8.59
CA GLY A 66 -12.23 -8.39 9.61
C GLY A 66 -11.42 -9.10 10.71
N LEU A 67 -10.09 -8.90 10.73
CA LEU A 67 -9.20 -9.46 11.75
C LEU A 67 -9.28 -8.67 13.04
N SER A 68 -8.97 -9.34 14.15
CA SER A 68 -8.72 -8.67 15.44
C SER A 68 -7.29 -8.11 15.47
N ARG A 69 -7.01 -7.21 16.44
CA ARG A 69 -5.65 -6.65 16.65
C ARG A 69 -4.60 -7.70 17.02
N ASN A 70 -5.03 -8.85 17.55
CA ASN A 70 -4.12 -9.97 17.83
C ASN A 70 -3.77 -10.75 16.56
N GLU A 71 -4.67 -10.75 15.57
CA GLU A 71 -4.49 -11.44 14.29
C GLU A 71 -3.84 -10.54 13.23
N LEU A 72 -3.91 -9.22 13.38
CA LEU A 72 -3.23 -8.24 12.54
C LEU A 72 -2.28 -7.39 13.40
N GLN A 73 -1.00 -7.78 13.45
CA GLN A 73 0.01 -7.05 14.21
C GLN A 73 0.57 -5.89 13.39
N HIS A 74 0.84 -4.74 14.01
CA HIS A 74 1.27 -3.51 13.35
C HIS A 74 2.76 -3.25 13.53
N ILE A 75 3.43 -2.87 12.44
CA ILE A 75 4.81 -2.38 12.42
C ILE A 75 4.82 -1.08 11.60
N ALA A 76 5.27 0.01 12.22
CA ALA A 76 5.50 1.28 11.53
C ALA A 76 6.98 1.39 11.16
N LEU A 77 7.32 1.33 9.87
CA LEU A 77 8.73 1.35 9.39
C LEU A 77 9.45 2.66 9.68
N GLU A 78 8.71 3.76 9.85
CA GLU A 78 9.30 5.05 10.25
C GLU A 78 9.84 5.03 11.69
N GLU A 79 9.36 4.11 12.53
CA GLU A 79 9.70 4.05 13.95
C GLU A 79 10.69 2.94 14.29
N VAL A 80 10.77 1.90 13.47
CA VAL A 80 11.56 0.69 13.78
C VAL A 80 12.28 0.15 12.56
N ASP A 81 13.48 -0.38 12.79
CA ASP A 81 14.16 -1.22 11.82
C ASP A 81 13.48 -2.59 11.77
N PHE A 82 13.08 -3.00 10.58
CA PHE A 82 12.33 -4.23 10.37
C PHE A 82 13.12 -5.50 10.69
N PHE A 83 14.43 -5.46 10.71
CA PHE A 83 15.32 -6.61 10.71
C PHE A 83 15.04 -7.65 11.80
N GLY A 84 14.68 -8.88 11.37
CA GLY A 84 14.57 -10.03 12.24
C GLY A 84 13.28 -10.14 13.04
N SER A 85 12.24 -9.37 12.70
CA SER A 85 10.99 -9.32 13.48
C SER A 85 10.16 -10.60 13.40
N PHE A 86 10.25 -11.38 12.29
CA PHE A 86 9.50 -12.62 12.09
C PHE A 86 10.13 -13.52 11.02
N THR A 87 9.69 -14.77 10.96
CA THR A 87 10.03 -15.74 9.90
C THR A 87 8.76 -16.17 9.16
N ALA A 88 8.91 -16.78 7.99
CA ALA A 88 7.78 -17.36 7.24
C ALA A 88 6.97 -18.38 8.06
N ALA A 89 7.61 -19.00 9.05
CA ALA A 89 6.97 -19.96 9.94
C ALA A 89 6.06 -19.29 11.00
N ASP A 90 6.27 -18.00 11.28
CA ASP A 90 5.60 -17.30 12.38
C ASP A 90 4.33 -16.56 11.95
N VAL A 91 4.16 -16.32 10.64
CA VAL A 91 3.09 -15.47 10.11
C VAL A 91 2.24 -16.16 9.05
N SER A 92 0.99 -15.72 8.90
CA SER A 92 0.12 -16.10 7.79
C SER A 92 0.49 -15.33 6.52
N GLY A 93 0.85 -14.07 6.63
CA GLY A 93 1.25 -13.20 5.53
C GLY A 93 1.57 -11.78 6.01
N VAL A 94 1.93 -10.94 5.05
CA VAL A 94 2.27 -9.53 5.27
C VAL A 94 1.35 -8.66 4.43
N LEU A 95 0.88 -7.55 5.00
CA LEU A 95 0.20 -6.46 4.33
C LEU A 95 1.13 -5.24 4.39
N ILE A 96 1.38 -4.55 3.28
CA ILE A 96 2.19 -3.33 3.28
C ILE A 96 1.35 -2.20 2.73
N GLY A 97 1.18 -1.15 3.53
CA GLY A 97 0.44 0.05 3.16
C GLY A 97 1.22 0.97 2.22
N ALA A 98 0.51 1.92 1.63
CA ALA A 98 1.09 2.93 0.76
C ALA A 98 1.83 4.03 1.55
N SER A 99 2.56 4.89 0.85
CA SER A 99 3.15 6.12 1.40
C SER A 99 2.94 7.30 0.44
N PRO A 100 3.15 8.54 0.90
CA PRO A 100 3.13 9.70 0.02
C PRO A 100 4.41 9.85 -0.83
N TYR A 101 5.37 8.94 -0.67
CA TYR A 101 6.64 9.01 -1.39
C TYR A 101 6.47 8.62 -2.86
N ASN A 102 7.28 9.23 -3.71
CA ASN A 102 7.41 8.90 -5.12
C ASN A 102 8.70 8.09 -5.33
N ALA A 103 8.62 6.90 -5.93
CA ALA A 103 9.75 6.01 -6.10
C ALA A 103 10.82 6.59 -7.04
N ASP A 104 10.42 7.32 -8.08
CA ASP A 104 11.33 7.92 -9.07
C ASP A 104 11.93 9.27 -8.64
N THR A 105 11.58 9.80 -7.46
CA THR A 105 12.27 10.97 -6.91
C THR A 105 13.80 10.74 -6.99
N PRO A 106 14.58 11.67 -7.57
CA PRO A 106 16.03 11.53 -7.61
C PRO A 106 16.62 11.31 -6.21
N THR A 107 17.54 10.38 -6.06
CA THR A 107 18.11 10.00 -4.74
C THR A 107 18.63 11.20 -3.95
N ALA A 108 19.17 12.23 -4.65
CA ALA A 108 19.67 13.44 -4.00
C ALA A 108 18.57 14.34 -3.41
N GLU A 109 17.32 14.15 -3.84
CA GLU A 109 16.15 14.92 -3.42
C GLU A 109 15.30 14.16 -2.40
N LYS A 110 15.51 12.84 -2.26
CA LYS A 110 14.81 12.02 -1.27
C LYS A 110 15.17 12.43 0.15
N THR A 111 14.16 12.46 1.01
CA THR A 111 14.37 12.65 2.45
C THR A 111 15.08 11.42 3.05
N ARG A 112 15.68 11.56 4.22
CA ARG A 112 16.27 10.42 4.94
C ARG A 112 15.22 9.37 5.29
N SER A 113 14.02 9.81 5.66
CA SER A 113 12.88 8.97 5.96
C SER A 113 12.48 8.14 4.74
N GLN A 114 12.32 8.78 3.58
CA GLN A 114 12.03 8.08 2.33
C GLN A 114 13.09 7.03 1.99
N LEU A 115 14.37 7.39 2.04
CA LEU A 115 15.47 6.45 1.78
C LEU A 115 15.43 5.26 2.74
N HIS A 116 15.22 5.51 4.03
CA HIS A 116 15.11 4.48 5.05
C HIS A 116 13.95 3.53 4.74
N VAL A 117 12.74 4.04 4.50
CA VAL A 117 11.55 3.23 4.19
C VAL A 117 11.76 2.42 2.92
N GLU A 118 12.27 3.03 1.84
CA GLU A 118 12.52 2.30 0.59
C GLU A 118 13.55 1.16 0.76
N ASP A 119 14.61 1.36 1.54
CA ASP A 119 15.61 0.33 1.82
C ASP A 119 14.98 -0.81 2.65
N GLN A 120 14.22 -0.48 3.69
CA GLN A 120 13.52 -1.47 4.50
C GLN A 120 12.49 -2.28 3.68
N VAL A 121 11.74 -1.62 2.80
CA VAL A 121 10.78 -2.29 1.90
C VAL A 121 11.50 -3.22 0.93
N ARG A 122 12.62 -2.80 0.31
CA ARG A 122 13.41 -3.68 -0.58
C ARG A 122 13.92 -4.93 0.13
N GLU A 123 14.42 -4.79 1.33
CA GLU A 123 14.90 -5.92 2.13
C GLU A 123 13.77 -6.85 2.55
N LEU A 124 12.63 -6.29 2.96
CA LEU A 124 11.42 -7.06 3.26
C LEU A 124 10.95 -7.84 2.03
N LEU A 125 10.88 -7.19 0.85
CA LEU A 125 10.52 -7.85 -0.41
C LEU A 125 11.49 -9.00 -0.75
N ALA A 126 12.79 -8.82 -0.55
CA ALA A 126 13.78 -9.88 -0.77
C ALA A 126 13.52 -11.10 0.13
N VAL A 127 13.20 -10.90 1.41
CA VAL A 127 12.84 -11.96 2.35
C VAL A 127 11.52 -12.63 1.94
N ILE A 128 10.50 -11.84 1.63
CA ILE A 128 9.17 -12.32 1.21
C ILE A 128 9.27 -13.22 -0.02
N LEU A 129 9.97 -12.76 -1.06
CA LEU A 129 10.14 -13.50 -2.30
C LEU A 129 10.96 -14.78 -2.09
N LYS A 130 12.02 -14.72 -1.29
CA LYS A 130 12.89 -15.86 -0.99
C LYS A 130 12.17 -16.95 -0.17
N GLU A 131 11.47 -16.54 0.88
CA GLU A 131 10.83 -17.46 1.82
C GLU A 131 9.40 -17.85 1.40
N GLY A 132 8.86 -17.22 0.35
CA GLY A 132 7.50 -17.48 -0.14
C GLY A 132 6.43 -17.04 0.84
N ILE A 133 6.63 -15.91 1.53
CA ILE A 133 5.64 -15.35 2.46
C ILE A 133 4.52 -14.70 1.65
N PRO A 134 3.23 -14.95 1.94
CA PRO A 134 2.14 -14.23 1.31
C PRO A 134 2.23 -12.72 1.54
N LEU A 135 2.09 -11.92 0.47
CA LEU A 135 2.14 -10.46 0.49
C LEU A 135 0.96 -9.86 -0.23
N LEU A 136 0.36 -8.84 0.35
CA LEU A 136 -0.47 -7.83 -0.33
C LEU A 136 0.13 -6.45 -0.05
N ALA A 137 0.64 -5.80 -1.10
CA ALA A 137 1.26 -4.48 -1.03
C ALA A 137 0.46 -3.45 -1.82
N THR A 138 0.47 -2.18 -1.37
CA THR A 138 -0.30 -1.10 -1.99
C THR A 138 0.57 0.11 -2.35
N GLY A 139 0.11 0.90 -3.32
CA GLY A 139 0.72 2.17 -3.72
C GLY A 139 2.17 2.02 -4.19
N VAL A 140 3.04 2.87 -3.67
CA VAL A 140 4.47 2.93 -4.04
C VAL A 140 5.20 1.60 -3.90
N VAL A 141 4.71 0.68 -3.07
CA VAL A 141 5.35 -0.63 -2.89
C VAL A 141 5.26 -1.47 -4.16
N LEU A 142 4.19 -1.30 -4.98
CA LEU A 142 4.14 -1.90 -6.32
C LEU A 142 5.30 -1.39 -7.18
N GLN A 143 5.58 -0.10 -7.15
CA GLN A 143 6.66 0.53 -7.93
C GLN A 143 8.03 0.01 -7.47
N VAL A 144 8.26 -0.08 -6.15
CA VAL A 144 9.49 -0.65 -5.57
C VAL A 144 9.64 -2.12 -5.96
N LEU A 145 8.56 -2.92 -5.93
CA LEU A 145 8.57 -4.31 -6.37
C LEU A 145 8.88 -4.43 -7.87
N ALA A 146 8.26 -3.60 -8.70
CA ALA A 146 8.50 -3.57 -10.13
C ALA A 146 9.97 -3.23 -10.46
N ALA A 147 10.54 -2.23 -9.78
CA ALA A 147 11.96 -1.89 -9.89
C ALA A 147 12.87 -3.03 -9.43
N TYR A 148 12.52 -3.71 -8.32
CA TYR A 148 13.24 -4.90 -7.84
C TYR A 148 13.23 -6.04 -8.87
N LEU A 149 12.15 -6.17 -9.64
CA LEU A 149 11.98 -7.18 -10.70
C LEU A 149 12.51 -6.72 -12.07
N GLY A 150 13.11 -5.53 -12.16
CA GLY A 150 13.79 -5.03 -13.35
C GLY A 150 12.93 -4.26 -14.34
N THR A 151 11.74 -3.78 -13.92
CA THR A 151 10.93 -2.81 -14.69
C THR A 151 10.89 -1.46 -13.96
N GLY A 152 10.58 -0.40 -14.71
CA GLY A 152 10.51 0.96 -14.17
C GLY A 152 9.08 1.50 -14.14
N THR A 153 8.97 2.69 -13.59
CA THR A 153 7.77 3.52 -13.62
C THR A 153 7.89 4.60 -14.68
N ARG A 154 6.78 5.25 -15.04
CA ARG A 154 6.72 6.37 -15.97
C ARG A 154 5.65 7.36 -15.54
N GLU A 155 5.95 8.65 -15.66
CA GLU A 155 5.02 9.73 -15.36
C GLU A 155 3.76 9.71 -16.24
N GLU A 156 3.87 9.22 -17.48
CA GLU A 156 2.73 9.12 -18.41
C GLU A 156 1.61 8.19 -17.93
N PHE A 157 1.87 7.34 -16.93
CA PHE A 157 0.93 6.44 -16.29
C PHE A 157 0.52 6.90 -14.89
N GLY A 158 0.76 8.17 -14.58
CA GLY A 158 0.26 8.80 -13.36
C GLY A 158 -1.26 9.01 -13.43
N GLU A 159 -1.91 8.96 -12.29
CA GLU A 159 -3.35 9.19 -12.14
C GLU A 159 -3.60 10.22 -11.05
N GLU A 160 -4.55 11.12 -11.28
CA GLU A 160 -4.96 12.11 -10.30
C GLU A 160 -5.55 11.43 -9.05
N LEU A 161 -5.42 12.09 -7.91
CA LEU A 161 -6.00 11.61 -6.66
C LEU A 161 -7.53 11.58 -6.75
N GLY A 162 -8.11 10.39 -6.61
CA GLY A 162 -9.56 10.25 -6.70
C GLY A 162 -10.02 8.82 -6.96
N ALA A 163 -11.26 8.70 -7.44
CA ALA A 163 -11.86 7.43 -7.83
C ALA A 163 -11.41 7.03 -9.25
N VAL A 164 -10.93 5.80 -9.38
CA VAL A 164 -10.41 5.24 -10.62
C VAL A 164 -11.13 3.93 -10.93
N ASP A 165 -11.55 3.74 -12.18
CA ASP A 165 -12.16 2.50 -12.64
C ASP A 165 -11.10 1.50 -13.07
N LEU A 166 -11.06 0.36 -12.40
CA LEU A 166 -10.20 -0.77 -12.73
C LEU A 166 -10.95 -1.78 -13.59
N PHE A 167 -10.21 -2.41 -14.49
CA PHE A 167 -10.71 -3.52 -15.33
C PHE A 167 -9.89 -4.77 -15.03
N LEU A 168 -10.57 -5.83 -14.53
CA LEU A 168 -9.94 -7.12 -14.28
C LEU A 168 -9.57 -7.81 -15.61
N THR A 169 -8.35 -8.32 -15.69
CA THR A 169 -7.89 -9.17 -16.80
C THR A 169 -8.60 -10.55 -16.76
N ALA A 170 -8.35 -11.41 -17.73
CA ALA A 170 -8.83 -12.79 -17.69
C ALA A 170 -8.27 -13.52 -16.46
N GLU A 171 -6.97 -13.37 -16.22
CA GLU A 171 -6.26 -13.93 -15.07
C GLU A 171 -6.76 -13.32 -13.76
N GLY A 172 -7.07 -12.01 -13.73
CA GLY A 172 -7.65 -11.35 -12.56
C GLY A 172 -9.00 -11.91 -12.17
N ARG A 173 -9.87 -12.21 -13.13
CA ARG A 173 -11.20 -12.81 -12.87
C ARG A 173 -11.15 -14.23 -12.30
N GLU A 174 -10.06 -14.95 -12.56
CA GLU A 174 -9.85 -16.31 -12.07
C GLU A 174 -9.02 -16.34 -10.77
N ASP A 175 -8.49 -15.18 -10.36
CA ASP A 175 -7.61 -15.10 -9.18
C ASP A 175 -8.42 -15.16 -7.87
N PRO A 176 -8.02 -16.01 -6.90
CA PRO A 176 -8.76 -16.17 -5.64
C PRO A 176 -8.81 -14.88 -4.80
N VAL A 177 -7.84 -13.98 -4.93
CA VAL A 177 -7.82 -12.71 -4.17
C VAL A 177 -8.81 -11.70 -4.76
N LEU A 178 -9.18 -11.86 -6.04
CA LEU A 178 -10.18 -11.02 -6.72
C LEU A 178 -11.54 -11.70 -6.85
N ALA A 179 -11.72 -12.85 -6.24
CA ALA A 179 -12.98 -13.62 -6.31
C ALA A 179 -14.17 -12.79 -5.78
N GLY A 180 -15.26 -12.81 -6.55
CA GLY A 180 -16.50 -12.10 -6.21
C GLY A 180 -16.54 -10.63 -6.60
N LEU A 181 -15.44 -10.06 -7.09
CA LEU A 181 -15.45 -8.71 -7.65
C LEU A 181 -16.10 -8.66 -9.03
N PRO A 182 -16.80 -7.56 -9.39
CA PRO A 182 -17.25 -7.34 -10.75
C PRO A 182 -16.08 -7.15 -11.72
N GLN A 183 -16.35 -7.21 -13.03
CA GLN A 183 -15.33 -7.03 -14.06
C GLN A 183 -14.71 -5.63 -14.05
N ALA A 184 -15.49 -4.62 -13.70
CA ALA A 184 -15.06 -3.25 -13.45
C ALA A 184 -15.28 -2.92 -11.98
N VAL A 185 -14.26 -2.39 -11.31
CA VAL A 185 -14.25 -2.05 -9.87
C VAL A 185 -13.76 -0.62 -9.73
N THR A 186 -14.53 0.23 -9.06
CA THR A 186 -14.08 1.58 -8.73
C THR A 186 -13.31 1.55 -7.41
N VAL A 187 -12.12 2.18 -7.39
CA VAL A 187 -11.20 2.23 -6.24
C VAL A 187 -10.69 3.65 -6.03
N PHE A 188 -10.08 3.93 -4.88
CA PHE A 188 -9.33 5.16 -4.68
C PHE A 188 -7.85 4.94 -5.00
N ALA A 189 -7.31 5.81 -5.85
CA ALA A 189 -5.91 5.85 -6.24
C ALA A 189 -5.43 7.31 -6.37
N GLY A 190 -4.13 7.49 -6.52
CA GLY A 190 -3.48 8.75 -6.81
C GLY A 190 -1.98 8.54 -6.77
N HIS A 191 -1.31 8.74 -7.91
CA HIS A 191 0.12 8.54 -8.05
C HIS A 191 0.68 9.33 -9.23
N TYR A 192 1.88 9.85 -9.09
CA TYR A 192 2.54 10.64 -10.13
C TYR A 192 3.05 9.80 -11.29
N GLU A 193 3.37 8.56 -11.02
CA GLU A 193 3.96 7.62 -11.95
C GLU A 193 3.36 6.23 -11.76
N GLY A 194 3.28 5.47 -12.82
CA GLY A 194 2.77 4.11 -12.81
C GLY A 194 3.74 3.12 -13.44
N VAL A 195 3.59 1.85 -13.13
CA VAL A 195 4.34 0.76 -13.76
C VAL A 195 3.80 0.56 -15.18
N GLY A 196 4.69 0.73 -16.19
CA GLY A 196 4.28 0.68 -17.60
C GLY A 196 4.30 -0.73 -18.21
N GLU A 197 5.11 -1.63 -17.65
CA GLU A 197 5.32 -2.97 -18.18
C GLU A 197 5.21 -4.01 -17.07
N VAL A 198 4.53 -5.10 -17.35
CA VAL A 198 4.43 -6.22 -16.40
C VAL A 198 5.81 -6.86 -16.23
N PRO A 199 6.36 -6.95 -15.01
CA PRO A 199 7.64 -7.60 -14.78
C PRO A 199 7.66 -9.06 -15.23
N ALA A 200 8.84 -9.57 -15.61
CA ALA A 200 8.99 -10.99 -15.93
C ALA A 200 8.53 -11.85 -14.73
N HIS A 201 7.82 -12.95 -15.03
CA HIS A 201 7.23 -13.86 -14.04
C HIS A 201 6.11 -13.28 -13.17
N ALA A 202 5.63 -12.05 -13.46
CA ALA A 202 4.42 -11.50 -12.89
C ALA A 202 3.21 -11.76 -13.80
N THR A 203 2.03 -11.78 -13.20
CA THR A 203 0.74 -11.88 -13.88
C THR A 203 -0.01 -10.58 -13.67
N LEU A 204 -0.47 -9.93 -14.76
CA LEU A 204 -1.33 -8.76 -14.67
C LEU A 204 -2.73 -9.18 -14.23
N LEU A 205 -3.26 -8.56 -13.20
CA LEU A 205 -4.59 -8.86 -12.65
C LEU A 205 -5.61 -7.76 -12.95
N ALA A 206 -5.17 -6.49 -12.94
CA ALA A 206 -6.01 -5.34 -13.23
C ALA A 206 -5.23 -4.20 -13.90
N SER A 207 -5.94 -3.42 -14.72
CA SER A 207 -5.45 -2.18 -15.35
C SER A 207 -6.53 -1.09 -15.26
N SER A 208 -6.15 0.17 -15.49
CA SER A 208 -7.07 1.30 -15.74
C SER A 208 -6.83 1.86 -17.15
N PRO A 209 -7.65 2.82 -17.63
CA PRO A 209 -7.41 3.47 -18.91
C PRO A 209 -6.07 4.20 -18.99
N ASP A 210 -5.62 4.79 -17.88
CA ASP A 210 -4.43 5.63 -17.82
C ASP A 210 -3.21 4.90 -17.26
N CYS A 211 -3.39 3.82 -16.48
CA CYS A 211 -2.31 3.03 -15.93
C CYS A 211 -2.42 1.53 -16.31
N PRO A 212 -1.47 1.00 -17.11
CA PRO A 212 -1.55 -0.37 -17.64
C PRO A 212 -1.34 -1.45 -16.56
N VAL A 213 -0.71 -1.13 -15.44
CA VAL A 213 -0.44 -2.06 -14.34
C VAL A 213 -1.00 -1.52 -13.03
N GLN A 214 -2.25 -1.78 -12.77
CA GLN A 214 -2.92 -1.42 -11.52
C GLN A 214 -2.78 -2.49 -10.44
N MET A 215 -2.74 -3.75 -10.83
CA MET A 215 -2.51 -4.86 -9.91
C MET A 215 -1.81 -6.01 -10.60
N LEU A 216 -0.81 -6.57 -9.94
CA LEU A 216 -0.10 -7.75 -10.40
C LEU A 216 0.07 -8.79 -9.29
N ARG A 217 0.38 -10.03 -9.72
CA ARG A 217 0.79 -11.12 -8.84
C ARG A 217 2.12 -11.69 -9.31
N VAL A 218 3.07 -11.85 -8.40
CA VAL A 218 4.34 -12.53 -8.63
C VAL A 218 4.27 -13.94 -8.02
N GLY A 219 4.52 -14.94 -8.84
CA GLY A 219 4.36 -16.32 -8.41
C GLY A 219 2.93 -16.65 -8.01
N ARG A 220 2.73 -17.18 -6.78
CA ARG A 220 1.41 -17.62 -6.29
C ARG A 220 0.84 -16.79 -5.15
N ASN A 221 1.65 -15.97 -4.49
CA ASN A 221 1.34 -15.44 -3.17
C ASN A 221 1.82 -14.00 -2.92
N VAL A 222 2.46 -13.36 -3.89
CA VAL A 222 2.90 -11.97 -3.77
C VAL A 222 2.04 -11.10 -4.68
N TYR A 223 1.20 -10.27 -4.07
CA TYR A 223 0.28 -9.35 -4.74
C TYR A 223 0.72 -7.93 -4.47
N ALA A 224 0.62 -7.08 -5.49
CA ALA A 224 0.82 -5.65 -5.34
C ALA A 224 -0.15 -4.87 -6.22
N CYS A 225 -0.70 -3.78 -5.69
CA CYS A 225 -1.62 -2.89 -6.40
C CYS A 225 -1.21 -1.43 -6.25
N GLN A 226 -1.53 -0.61 -7.27
CA GLN A 226 -1.23 0.82 -7.28
C GLN A 226 -2.21 1.61 -6.43
N PHE A 227 -3.44 1.13 -6.31
CA PHE A 227 -4.55 1.72 -5.57
C PHE A 227 -4.57 1.30 -4.09
N ASN A 228 -5.48 1.88 -3.32
CA ASN A 228 -5.66 1.67 -1.89
C ASN A 228 -6.96 0.89 -1.61
N PRO A 229 -6.94 -0.44 -1.57
CA PRO A 229 -8.12 -1.26 -1.37
C PRO A 229 -8.75 -1.13 0.02
N GLU A 230 -8.02 -0.56 0.98
CA GLU A 230 -8.49 -0.33 2.34
C GLU A 230 -9.41 0.90 2.46
N LEU A 231 -9.45 1.78 1.43
CA LEU A 231 -10.19 3.02 1.48
C LEU A 231 -11.63 2.85 0.98
N ASP A 232 -12.58 3.27 1.78
CA ASP A 232 -13.91 3.72 1.39
C ASP A 232 -13.96 5.26 1.30
N ALA A 233 -15.08 5.85 0.90
CA ALA A 233 -15.21 7.29 0.74
C ALA A 233 -14.92 8.07 2.04
N ALA A 234 -15.35 7.55 3.19
CA ALA A 234 -15.12 8.20 4.48
C ALA A 234 -13.63 8.16 4.89
N ARG A 235 -12.96 7.03 4.67
CA ARG A 235 -11.52 6.88 4.93
C ARG A 235 -10.68 7.67 3.93
N PHE A 236 -11.12 7.76 2.69
CA PHE A 236 -10.47 8.61 1.69
C PHE A 236 -10.53 10.08 2.10
N GLU A 237 -11.72 10.59 2.49
CA GLU A 237 -11.89 11.96 3.00
C GLU A 237 -10.99 12.21 4.22
N GLN A 238 -10.97 11.30 5.20
CA GLN A 238 -10.09 11.42 6.36
C GLN A 238 -8.61 11.48 5.96
N ARG A 239 -8.18 10.67 5.00
CA ARG A 239 -6.81 10.63 4.50
C ARG A 239 -6.42 11.95 3.82
N VAL A 240 -7.29 12.51 2.97
CA VAL A 240 -7.08 13.81 2.33
C VAL A 240 -6.92 14.90 3.39
N ASN A 241 -7.82 14.96 4.37
CA ASN A 241 -7.75 15.96 5.45
C ASN A 241 -6.45 15.87 6.25
N ILE A 242 -5.98 14.66 6.60
CA ILE A 242 -4.69 14.48 7.30
C ILE A 242 -3.54 15.05 6.47
N TYR A 243 -3.55 14.84 5.17
CA TYR A 243 -2.49 15.33 4.30
C TYR A 243 -2.58 16.84 4.03
N ASP A 244 -3.77 17.40 3.96
CA ASP A 244 -3.95 18.86 3.90
C ASP A 244 -3.40 19.54 5.15
N GLU A 245 -3.71 19.01 6.34
CA GLU A 245 -3.17 19.49 7.61
C GLU A 245 -1.64 19.34 7.70
N ALA A 246 -1.08 18.30 7.09
CA ALA A 246 0.35 18.08 7.00
C ALA A 246 1.04 18.96 5.93
N GLY A 247 0.27 19.70 5.12
CA GLY A 247 0.78 20.62 4.10
C GLY A 247 1.15 19.97 2.77
N TYR A 248 0.59 18.79 2.46
CA TYR A 248 0.79 18.13 1.17
C TYR A 248 -0.26 18.50 0.12
N GLY A 249 -1.41 19.03 0.53
CA GLY A 249 -2.53 19.36 -0.33
C GLY A 249 -2.67 20.86 -0.60
N ASP A 250 -3.49 21.18 -1.61
CA ASP A 250 -4.05 22.50 -1.84
C ASP A 250 -5.52 22.45 -1.38
N PRO A 251 -5.90 23.18 -0.30
CA PRO A 251 -7.27 23.13 0.23
C PRO A 251 -8.36 23.48 -0.78
N ASP A 252 -8.04 24.35 -1.77
CA ASP A 252 -9.00 24.73 -2.81
C ASP A 252 -9.27 23.56 -3.79
N MET A 253 -8.27 22.70 -4.02
CA MET A 253 -8.44 21.50 -4.85
C MET A 253 -9.03 20.31 -4.07
N SER A 254 -8.75 20.23 -2.78
CA SER A 254 -9.21 19.14 -1.93
C SER A 254 -10.73 19.03 -1.88
N GLU A 255 -11.48 20.15 -1.85
CA GLU A 255 -12.94 20.11 -1.83
C GLU A 255 -13.54 19.53 -3.13
N ASP A 256 -12.96 19.83 -4.29
CA ASP A 256 -13.39 19.24 -5.57
C ASP A 256 -13.13 17.74 -5.59
N ILE A 257 -11.94 17.29 -5.13
CA ILE A 257 -11.56 15.88 -4.98
C ILE A 257 -12.54 15.16 -4.04
N LEU A 258 -12.81 15.74 -2.87
CA LEU A 258 -13.73 15.17 -1.88
C LEU A 258 -15.18 15.13 -2.38
N SER A 259 -15.64 16.16 -3.10
CA SER A 259 -16.97 16.19 -3.70
C SER A 259 -17.14 15.05 -4.70
N HIS A 260 -16.12 14.81 -5.54
CA HIS A 260 -16.11 13.70 -6.49
C HIS A 260 -16.06 12.35 -5.77
N ALA A 261 -15.20 12.19 -4.77
CA ALA A 261 -15.06 10.97 -3.99
C ALA A 261 -16.38 10.58 -3.27
N ARG A 262 -17.09 11.55 -2.69
CA ARG A 262 -18.39 11.32 -2.03
C ARG A 262 -19.49 10.87 -2.99
N SER A 263 -19.39 11.22 -4.27
CA SER A 263 -20.32 10.80 -5.33
C SER A 263 -19.96 9.48 -6.00
N SER A 264 -18.77 8.92 -5.72
CA SER A 264 -18.25 7.71 -6.32
C SER A 264 -18.70 6.47 -5.54
N GLU A 265 -19.10 5.41 -6.24
CA GLU A 265 -19.52 4.13 -5.64
C GLU A 265 -18.32 3.21 -5.41
N VAL A 266 -17.51 3.49 -4.37
CA VAL A 266 -16.35 2.67 -4.00
C VAL A 266 -16.75 1.75 -2.83
N HIS A 267 -17.20 0.54 -3.14
CA HIS A 267 -17.73 -0.39 -2.14
C HIS A 267 -17.01 -1.74 -2.10
N ASP A 268 -16.44 -2.18 -3.21
CA ASP A 268 -15.99 -3.55 -3.39
C ASP A 268 -14.48 -3.76 -3.13
N ALA A 269 -13.67 -2.69 -3.15
CA ALA A 269 -12.21 -2.77 -3.06
C ALA A 269 -11.72 -3.54 -1.82
N GLY A 270 -12.35 -3.34 -0.66
CA GLY A 270 -12.03 -4.05 0.59
C GLY A 270 -12.21 -5.57 0.51
N GLN A 271 -12.95 -6.09 -0.49
CA GLN A 271 -13.06 -7.53 -0.73
C GLN A 271 -11.70 -8.17 -1.05
N ILE A 272 -10.80 -7.43 -1.69
CA ILE A 272 -9.43 -7.87 -2.00
C ILE A 272 -8.69 -8.25 -0.72
N ILE A 273 -8.77 -7.40 0.31
CA ILE A 273 -8.11 -7.64 1.61
C ILE A 273 -8.77 -8.84 2.29
N ARG A 274 -10.10 -8.92 2.32
CA ARG A 274 -10.84 -10.06 2.91
C ARG A 274 -10.47 -11.38 2.24
N ASN A 275 -10.42 -11.39 0.91
CA ASN A 275 -10.06 -12.58 0.15
C ASN A 275 -8.61 -12.99 0.42
N PHE A 276 -7.68 -12.02 0.46
CA PHE A 276 -6.28 -12.28 0.74
C PHE A 276 -6.09 -12.93 2.12
N VAL A 277 -6.64 -12.33 3.17
CA VAL A 277 -6.49 -12.89 4.52
C VAL A 277 -7.18 -14.23 4.66
N SER A 278 -8.35 -14.42 4.05
CA SER A 278 -9.06 -15.70 4.05
C SER A 278 -8.29 -16.80 3.32
N HIS A 279 -7.67 -16.46 2.17
CA HIS A 279 -6.93 -17.42 1.34
C HIS A 279 -5.61 -17.87 1.98
N PHE A 280 -4.94 -16.96 2.69
CA PHE A 280 -3.59 -17.19 3.23
C PHE A 280 -3.54 -17.42 4.74
N SER A 281 -4.66 -17.39 5.47
CA SER A 281 -4.71 -17.76 6.90
C SER A 281 -4.11 -19.13 7.13
N ARG A 282 -3.18 -19.24 8.10
CA ARG A 282 -2.49 -20.48 8.47
C ARG A 282 -2.79 -20.84 9.93
N THR A 283 -3.05 -22.10 10.17
CA THR A 283 -3.19 -22.69 11.51
C THR A 283 -1.88 -23.26 12.02
#